data_1c0e7e75118238849d9d49986f4c1246
#
_entry.id   1c0e7e75118238849d9d49986f4c1246
#
_cell.length_a   1.000
_cell.length_b   1.000
_cell.length_c   1.000
_cell.angle_alpha   90.00
_cell.angle_beta   90.00
_cell.angle_gamma   90.00
#
_symmetry.space_group_name_H-M   'P 1'
#
loop_
_entity.id
_entity.type
_entity.pdbx_description
1 polymer ?
#
loop_
_entity_poly.entity_id
_entity_poly.type
_entity_poly.pdbx_seq_one_letter_code
_entity_poly.pdbx_strand_id
1 'polypeptide(L)'
;MANGSKVYIIAGEASGDLHAANMMEALIAKEPNVQFRFWGGDRMKSVSDHCVRHIRELAFMGFIEVVMNIRTIARNIRFCKRDILEYKPDVLVLVDYPGFNMRIAKWAKENGIKVAYYISPQVWAWKQKRVHTIKKVVDKMFVILPFEQEFYERFDYNVEYVGHPLLDEINRFEQEESSHFRKENNLDERPIIALLPGSRKQEISRKLPIMLGAVTGLNEYQIVIAGAPNLDATEYYNVPDHVCIVTNDTYRLLSNAKVASNVGAGPWTLAK
;
A
#
# COMPACT_ATOMS: atom_id res chain seq x y z
N MET A 1 24.03 9.68 -26.13
CA MET A 1 23.33 9.80 -24.81
C MET A 1 22.92 8.39 -24.42
N ALA A 2 23.32 7.91 -23.25
CA ALA A 2 22.87 6.60 -22.78
C ALA A 2 21.35 6.68 -22.57
N ASN A 3 20.61 5.77 -23.21
CA ASN A 3 19.18 5.62 -22.92
C ASN A 3 19.07 5.22 -21.45
N GLY A 4 18.27 5.96 -20.65
CA GLY A 4 18.01 5.62 -19.26
C GLY A 4 17.36 4.24 -19.12
N SER A 5 17.49 3.63 -17.95
CA SER A 5 16.92 2.32 -17.64
C SER A 5 15.40 2.33 -17.79
N LYS A 6 14.84 1.30 -18.40
CA LYS A 6 13.39 1.10 -18.54
C LYS A 6 12.85 0.22 -17.42
N VAL A 7 12.00 0.78 -16.60
CA VAL A 7 11.42 0.10 -15.43
C VAL A 7 9.92 -0.06 -15.63
N TYR A 8 9.42 -1.29 -15.56
CA TYR A 8 7.99 -1.56 -15.55
C TYR A 8 7.54 -1.91 -14.13
N ILE A 9 6.56 -1.19 -13.57
CA ILE A 9 6.15 -1.35 -12.17
C ILE A 9 4.69 -1.80 -12.09
N ILE A 10 4.38 -2.74 -11.19
CA ILE A 10 3.00 -3.17 -10.92
C ILE A 10 2.72 -3.04 -9.43
N ALA A 11 1.88 -2.06 -9.07
CA ALA A 11 1.25 -1.88 -7.77
C ALA A 11 -0.26 -2.01 -7.94
N GLY A 12 -0.91 -2.90 -7.18
CA GLY A 12 -2.33 -3.20 -7.35
C GLY A 12 -3.24 -2.63 -6.28
N GLU A 13 -2.69 -2.01 -5.24
CA GLU A 13 -3.42 -1.47 -4.08
C GLU A 13 -2.87 -0.09 -3.70
N ALA A 14 -3.64 0.68 -2.93
CA ALA A 14 -3.27 2.05 -2.54
C ALA A 14 -1.96 2.13 -1.74
N SER A 15 -1.70 1.16 -0.85
CA SER A 15 -0.41 1.07 -0.13
C SER A 15 0.76 0.81 -1.08
N GLY A 16 0.57 -0.11 -2.03
CA GLY A 16 1.58 -0.40 -3.06
C GLY A 16 1.85 0.81 -3.96
N ASP A 17 0.83 1.58 -4.32
CA ASP A 17 0.93 2.81 -5.09
C ASP A 17 1.80 3.86 -4.37
N LEU A 18 1.55 4.08 -3.08
CA LEU A 18 2.33 4.99 -2.25
C LEU A 18 3.81 4.58 -2.20
N HIS A 19 4.07 3.31 -1.87
CA HIS A 19 5.45 2.82 -1.73
C HIS A 19 6.20 2.76 -3.07
N ALA A 20 5.49 2.45 -4.15
CA ALA A 20 6.04 2.50 -5.50
C ALA A 20 6.38 3.93 -5.93
N ALA A 21 5.53 4.91 -5.61
CA ALA A 21 5.80 6.31 -5.91
C ALA A 21 7.08 6.80 -5.22
N ASN A 22 7.25 6.52 -3.92
CA ASN A 22 8.47 6.86 -3.18
C ASN A 22 9.72 6.20 -3.78
N MET A 23 9.61 4.93 -4.20
CA MET A 23 10.69 4.25 -4.91
C MET A 23 11.00 4.91 -6.26
N MET A 24 9.99 5.33 -7.02
CA MET A 24 10.18 6.02 -8.30
C MET A 24 10.89 7.36 -8.11
N GLU A 25 10.50 8.16 -7.12
CA GLU A 25 11.18 9.43 -6.77
C GLU A 25 12.66 9.20 -6.44
N ALA A 26 12.95 8.19 -5.62
CA ALA A 26 14.32 7.82 -5.26
C ALA A 26 15.15 7.34 -6.46
N LEU A 27 14.51 6.65 -7.41
CA LEU A 27 15.15 6.22 -8.65
C LEU A 27 15.46 7.41 -9.57
N ILE A 28 14.53 8.36 -9.73
CA ILE A 28 14.75 9.59 -10.50
C ILE A 28 15.93 10.39 -9.93
N ALA A 29 16.02 10.50 -8.60
CA ALA A 29 17.11 11.21 -7.94
C ALA A 29 18.49 10.57 -8.22
N LYS A 30 18.54 9.25 -8.44
CA LYS A 30 19.77 8.51 -8.75
C LYS A 30 20.04 8.42 -10.26
N GLU A 31 19.01 8.28 -11.06
CA GLU A 31 19.07 8.12 -12.52
C GLU A 31 18.02 9.02 -13.17
N PRO A 32 18.30 10.31 -13.42
CA PRO A 32 17.33 11.28 -13.95
C PRO A 32 16.69 10.88 -15.29
N ASN A 33 17.34 10.03 -16.07
CA ASN A 33 16.85 9.55 -17.38
C ASN A 33 16.07 8.23 -17.29
N VAL A 34 15.76 7.71 -16.08
CA VAL A 34 14.97 6.49 -15.91
C VAL A 34 13.59 6.66 -16.53
N GLN A 35 13.15 5.64 -17.24
CA GLN A 35 11.85 5.61 -17.91
C GLN A 35 10.93 4.63 -17.18
N PHE A 36 9.76 5.10 -16.79
CA PHE A 36 8.76 4.29 -16.13
C PHE A 36 7.60 3.95 -17.08
N ARG A 37 7.03 2.77 -16.90
CA ARG A 37 5.69 2.38 -17.35
C ARG A 37 5.07 1.54 -16.25
N PHE A 38 3.81 1.81 -15.86
CA PHE A 38 3.34 1.21 -14.63
C PHE A 38 1.82 1.01 -14.56
N TRP A 39 1.44 0.09 -13.70
CA TRP A 39 0.11 -0.05 -13.12
C TRP A 39 0.17 0.51 -11.69
N GLY A 40 -0.66 1.50 -11.37
CA GLY A 40 -0.60 2.19 -10.09
C GLY A 40 -1.76 3.16 -9.92
N GLY A 41 -1.69 4.01 -8.93
CA GLY A 41 -2.71 5.00 -8.61
C GLY A 41 -2.25 6.45 -8.80
N ASP A 42 -2.91 7.33 -8.08
CA ASP A 42 -2.68 8.77 -8.18
C ASP A 42 -1.30 9.19 -7.65
N ARG A 43 -0.71 8.44 -6.69
CA ARG A 43 0.63 8.72 -6.17
C ARG A 43 1.72 8.46 -7.22
N MET A 44 1.71 7.30 -7.88
CA MET A 44 2.65 7.02 -8.96
C MET A 44 2.43 7.96 -10.16
N LYS A 45 1.17 8.34 -10.45
CA LYS A 45 0.85 9.32 -11.50
C LYS A 45 1.39 10.71 -11.22
N SER A 46 1.52 11.12 -9.96
CA SER A 46 2.15 12.41 -9.63
C SER A 46 3.66 12.42 -9.92
N VAL A 47 4.29 11.24 -10.04
CA VAL A 47 5.72 11.10 -10.35
C VAL A 47 5.98 10.91 -11.84
N SER A 48 5.07 10.25 -12.58
CA SER A 48 5.23 9.97 -14.01
C SER A 48 3.87 9.79 -14.71
N ASP A 49 3.74 10.28 -15.94
CA ASP A 49 2.48 10.24 -16.71
C ASP A 49 2.22 8.89 -17.41
N HIS A 50 3.15 7.94 -17.35
CA HIS A 50 3.06 6.67 -18.09
C HIS A 50 2.28 5.56 -17.37
N CYS A 51 1.13 5.93 -16.79
CA CYS A 51 0.20 5.00 -16.16
C CYS A 51 -0.60 4.22 -17.22
N VAL A 52 -0.46 2.89 -17.23
CA VAL A 52 -1.14 1.98 -18.16
C VAL A 52 -2.51 1.55 -17.64
N ARG A 53 -2.59 1.32 -16.31
CA ARG A 53 -3.81 0.94 -15.60
C ARG A 53 -3.84 1.58 -14.24
N HIS A 54 -4.98 2.18 -13.92
CA HIS A 54 -5.20 2.75 -12.60
C HIS A 54 -5.72 1.69 -11.62
N ILE A 55 -5.28 1.75 -10.35
CA ILE A 55 -5.70 0.80 -9.31
C ILE A 55 -7.22 0.78 -9.10
N ARG A 56 -7.92 1.88 -9.35
CA ARG A 56 -9.40 1.93 -9.31
C ARG A 56 -10.05 0.94 -10.28
N GLU A 57 -9.40 0.64 -11.40
CA GLU A 57 -9.84 -0.36 -12.37
C GLU A 57 -9.55 -1.80 -11.91
N LEU A 58 -8.68 -1.97 -10.90
CA LEU A 58 -8.27 -3.24 -10.33
C LEU A 58 -9.00 -3.57 -9.02
N ALA A 59 -9.70 -2.61 -8.44
CA ALA A 59 -10.32 -2.65 -7.12
C ALA A 59 -11.50 -3.64 -6.97
N PHE A 60 -11.74 -4.53 -7.94
CA PHE A 60 -12.78 -5.57 -7.91
C PHE A 60 -12.37 -6.82 -7.12
N MET A 61 -11.60 -6.70 -6.01
CA MET A 61 -11.03 -7.87 -5.34
C MET A 61 -11.50 -8.11 -3.91
N GLY A 62 -12.82 -8.14 -3.72
CA GLY A 62 -13.41 -8.92 -2.63
C GLY A 62 -13.38 -10.43 -2.97
N PHE A 63 -13.30 -11.32 -1.99
CA PHE A 63 -13.21 -12.78 -2.23
C PHE A 63 -14.37 -13.33 -3.08
N ILE A 64 -15.56 -12.77 -2.96
CA ILE A 64 -16.75 -13.13 -3.76
C ILE A 64 -16.63 -12.56 -5.20
N GLU A 65 -16.03 -11.39 -5.35
CA GLU A 65 -15.83 -10.72 -6.63
C GLU A 65 -14.75 -11.37 -7.49
N VAL A 66 -13.77 -12.03 -6.88
CA VAL A 66 -12.73 -12.80 -7.59
C VAL A 66 -13.35 -13.95 -8.39
N VAL A 67 -14.34 -14.66 -7.83
CA VAL A 67 -15.02 -15.77 -8.52
C VAL A 67 -15.88 -15.25 -9.68
N MET A 68 -16.55 -14.11 -9.50
CA MET A 68 -17.40 -13.49 -10.54
C MET A 68 -16.56 -12.82 -11.65
N ASN A 69 -15.32 -12.41 -11.36
CA ASN A 69 -14.47 -11.63 -12.28
C ASN A 69 -13.25 -12.39 -12.84
N ILE A 70 -13.25 -13.71 -12.81
CA ILE A 70 -12.12 -14.53 -13.32
C ILE A 70 -11.74 -14.21 -14.77
N ARG A 71 -12.74 -13.88 -15.60
CA ARG A 71 -12.54 -13.45 -17.00
C ARG A 71 -11.82 -12.10 -17.09
N THR A 72 -12.15 -11.15 -16.21
CA THR A 72 -11.50 -9.84 -16.13
C THR A 72 -10.06 -9.97 -15.67
N ILE A 73 -9.79 -10.79 -14.65
CA ILE A 73 -8.43 -11.08 -14.18
C ILE A 73 -7.61 -11.71 -15.32
N ALA A 74 -8.14 -12.69 -16.04
CA ALA A 74 -7.45 -13.31 -17.17
C ALA A 74 -7.19 -12.34 -18.32
N ARG A 75 -8.12 -11.42 -18.59
CA ARG A 75 -7.96 -10.34 -19.57
C ARG A 75 -6.86 -9.37 -19.13
N ASN A 76 -6.85 -8.95 -17.87
CA ASN A 76 -5.83 -8.06 -17.33
C ASN A 76 -4.44 -8.70 -17.35
N ILE A 77 -4.31 -9.98 -17.02
CA ILE A 77 -3.04 -10.71 -17.12
C ILE A 77 -2.54 -10.75 -18.56
N ARG A 78 -3.42 -11.05 -19.53
CA ARG A 78 -3.04 -11.08 -20.96
C ARG A 78 -2.62 -9.71 -21.46
N PHE A 79 -3.36 -8.67 -21.08
CA PHE A 79 -3.03 -7.29 -21.44
C PHE A 79 -1.68 -6.88 -20.85
N CYS A 80 -1.46 -7.12 -19.55
CA CYS A 80 -0.21 -6.81 -18.87
C CYS A 80 1.01 -7.48 -19.54
N LYS A 81 0.89 -8.77 -19.85
CA LYS A 81 1.95 -9.53 -20.54
C LYS A 81 2.30 -8.93 -21.89
N ARG A 82 1.31 -8.59 -22.71
CA ARG A 82 1.53 -7.96 -24.01
C ARG A 82 2.20 -6.60 -23.85
N ASP A 83 1.72 -5.78 -22.94
CA ASP A 83 2.23 -4.43 -22.71
C ASP A 83 3.70 -4.45 -22.22
N ILE A 84 4.06 -5.39 -21.35
CA ILE A 84 5.45 -5.60 -20.91
C ILE A 84 6.35 -5.99 -22.10
N LEU A 85 5.89 -6.90 -22.96
CA LEU A 85 6.67 -7.30 -24.16
C LEU A 85 6.88 -6.15 -25.15
N GLU A 86 5.88 -5.30 -25.34
CA GLU A 86 5.95 -4.13 -26.21
C GLU A 86 6.91 -3.08 -25.63
N TYR A 87 6.87 -2.85 -24.32
CA TYR A 87 7.72 -1.86 -23.65
C TYR A 87 9.18 -2.31 -23.54
N LYS A 88 9.43 -3.62 -23.41
CA LYS A 88 10.76 -4.23 -23.27
C LYS A 88 11.54 -3.62 -22.08
N PRO A 89 11.07 -3.78 -20.86
CA PRO A 89 11.76 -3.23 -19.69
C PRO A 89 13.08 -3.94 -19.42
N ASP A 90 14.04 -3.22 -18.85
CA ASP A 90 15.27 -3.79 -18.30
C ASP A 90 15.00 -4.56 -17.01
N VAL A 91 13.98 -4.10 -16.24
CA VAL A 91 13.53 -4.75 -15.02
C VAL A 91 12.01 -4.57 -14.84
N LEU A 92 11.37 -5.64 -14.39
CA LEU A 92 9.99 -5.66 -13.93
C LEU A 92 9.99 -5.59 -12.38
N VAL A 93 9.42 -4.54 -11.82
CA VAL A 93 9.27 -4.35 -10.37
C VAL A 93 7.83 -4.67 -9.96
N LEU A 94 7.68 -5.63 -9.08
CA LEU A 94 6.38 -6.08 -8.56
C LEU A 94 6.27 -5.62 -7.10
N VAL A 95 5.24 -4.82 -6.78
CA VAL A 95 5.05 -4.27 -5.45
C VAL A 95 3.86 -4.94 -4.78
N ASP A 96 4.11 -5.70 -3.69
CA ASP A 96 3.07 -6.45 -2.98
C ASP A 96 2.12 -7.22 -3.93
N TYR A 97 0.79 -7.21 -3.71
CA TYR A 97 -0.26 -7.71 -4.60
C TYR A 97 -0.02 -9.14 -5.14
N PRO A 98 0.24 -10.12 -4.25
CA PRO A 98 0.83 -11.41 -4.63
C PRO A 98 -0.06 -12.27 -5.53
N GLY A 99 -1.38 -12.11 -5.46
CA GLY A 99 -2.33 -12.89 -6.27
C GLY A 99 -2.16 -12.67 -7.78
N PHE A 100 -1.85 -11.47 -8.20
CA PHE A 100 -1.59 -11.08 -9.58
C PHE A 100 -0.10 -11.13 -9.90
N ASN A 101 0.71 -10.49 -9.07
CA ASN A 101 2.14 -10.30 -9.29
C ASN A 101 2.91 -11.61 -9.42
N MET A 102 2.62 -12.63 -8.63
CA MET A 102 3.27 -13.95 -8.76
C MET A 102 2.99 -14.65 -10.09
N ARG A 103 1.82 -14.42 -10.71
CA ARG A 103 1.52 -14.97 -12.04
C ARG A 103 2.30 -14.25 -13.15
N ILE A 104 2.48 -12.94 -12.99
CA ILE A 104 3.30 -12.14 -13.92
C ILE A 104 4.77 -12.48 -13.71
N ALA A 105 5.27 -12.62 -12.48
CA ALA A 105 6.65 -13.00 -12.18
C ALA A 105 7.04 -14.34 -12.84
N LYS A 106 6.19 -15.36 -12.71
CA LYS A 106 6.44 -16.66 -13.34
C LYS A 106 6.60 -16.52 -14.84
N TRP A 107 5.65 -15.85 -15.49
CA TRP A 107 5.69 -15.64 -16.93
C TRP A 107 6.87 -14.76 -17.37
N ALA A 108 7.19 -13.70 -16.62
CA ALA A 108 8.32 -12.82 -16.93
C ALA A 108 9.64 -13.60 -16.90
N LYS A 109 9.83 -14.46 -15.91
CA LYS A 109 11.01 -15.33 -15.81
C LYS A 109 11.12 -16.30 -17.01
N GLU A 110 10.01 -16.88 -17.46
CA GLU A 110 9.94 -17.75 -18.65
C GLU A 110 10.29 -16.99 -19.93
N ASN A 111 10.15 -15.64 -19.95
CA ASN A 111 10.48 -14.77 -21.07
C ASN A 111 11.83 -14.02 -20.91
N GLY A 112 12.65 -14.41 -19.94
CA GLY A 112 13.99 -13.83 -19.73
C GLY A 112 13.99 -12.40 -19.16
N ILE A 113 12.86 -11.93 -18.63
CA ILE A 113 12.73 -10.60 -18.04
C ILE A 113 13.19 -10.67 -16.57
N LYS A 114 14.06 -9.75 -16.16
CA LYS A 114 14.51 -9.63 -14.76
C LYS A 114 13.35 -9.18 -13.87
N VAL A 115 13.16 -9.87 -12.74
CA VAL A 115 12.07 -9.60 -11.79
C VAL A 115 12.65 -9.17 -10.45
N ALA A 116 12.32 -7.95 -10.04
CA ALA A 116 12.50 -7.45 -8.68
C ALA A 116 11.14 -7.46 -7.98
N TYR A 117 11.10 -7.92 -6.73
CA TYR A 117 9.89 -7.92 -5.93
C TYR A 117 10.10 -7.06 -4.68
N TYR A 118 9.31 -6.01 -4.54
CA TYR A 118 9.35 -5.09 -3.42
C TYR A 118 8.12 -5.30 -2.53
N ILE A 119 8.35 -5.42 -1.23
CA ILE A 119 7.36 -5.77 -0.22
C ILE A 119 6.89 -7.22 -0.39
N SER A 120 7.64 -8.11 0.23
CA SER A 120 7.44 -9.56 0.17
C SER A 120 6.00 -9.98 0.51
N PRO A 121 5.43 -10.96 -0.21
CA PRO A 121 4.20 -11.61 0.25
C PRO A 121 4.38 -12.21 1.65
N GLN A 122 3.40 -12.04 2.53
CA GLN A 122 3.45 -12.54 3.92
C GLN A 122 3.36 -14.08 3.99
N VAL A 123 4.21 -14.79 3.23
CA VAL A 123 4.23 -16.27 3.17
C VAL A 123 4.71 -16.91 4.46
N TRP A 124 5.45 -16.16 5.27
CA TRP A 124 5.91 -16.56 6.60
C TRP A 124 4.76 -16.84 7.56
N ALA A 125 3.61 -16.17 7.40
CA ALA A 125 2.46 -16.31 8.28
C ALA A 125 1.66 -17.60 8.05
N TRP A 126 1.53 -18.09 6.79
CA TRP A 126 0.56 -19.16 6.51
C TRP A 126 0.84 -20.04 5.28
N LYS A 127 1.76 -19.69 4.39
CA LYS A 127 2.04 -20.45 3.15
C LYS A 127 3.53 -20.54 2.83
N GLN A 128 4.34 -20.94 3.79
CA GLN A 128 5.79 -20.98 3.70
C GLN A 128 6.31 -21.76 2.47
N LYS A 129 5.65 -22.86 2.06
CA LYS A 129 6.04 -23.62 0.85
C LYS A 129 6.07 -22.77 -0.43
N ARG A 130 5.40 -21.61 -0.46
CA ARG A 130 5.46 -20.69 -1.60
C ARG A 130 6.83 -20.05 -1.81
N VAL A 131 7.70 -20.04 -0.79
CA VAL A 131 9.09 -19.58 -0.91
C VAL A 131 9.81 -20.28 -2.05
N HIS A 132 9.61 -21.59 -2.22
CA HIS A 132 10.23 -22.34 -3.31
C HIS A 132 9.80 -21.87 -4.72
N THR A 133 8.58 -21.34 -4.86
CA THR A 133 8.12 -20.74 -6.12
C THR A 133 8.71 -19.35 -6.28
N ILE A 134 8.69 -18.54 -5.24
CA ILE A 134 9.24 -17.18 -5.23
C ILE A 134 10.71 -17.21 -5.63
N LYS A 135 11.54 -18.03 -4.97
CA LYS A 135 12.96 -18.21 -5.23
C LYS A 135 13.27 -18.55 -6.70
N LYS A 136 12.35 -19.25 -7.40
CA LYS A 136 12.54 -19.63 -8.80
C LYS A 136 12.23 -18.51 -9.80
N VAL A 137 11.35 -17.57 -9.44
CA VAL A 137 10.77 -16.61 -10.39
C VAL A 137 11.09 -15.16 -10.07
N VAL A 138 11.68 -14.87 -8.90
CA VAL A 138 12.09 -13.54 -8.49
C VAL A 138 13.62 -13.49 -8.40
N ASP A 139 14.24 -12.59 -9.13
CA ASP A 139 15.69 -12.44 -9.16
C ASP A 139 16.23 -11.65 -7.98
N LYS A 140 15.47 -10.61 -7.54
CA LYS A 140 15.77 -9.80 -6.35
C LYS A 140 14.51 -9.62 -5.53
N MET A 141 14.60 -9.90 -4.23
CA MET A 141 13.52 -9.70 -3.27
C MET A 141 13.94 -8.64 -2.26
N PHE A 142 13.13 -7.60 -2.13
CA PHE A 142 13.29 -6.54 -1.13
C PHE A 142 12.22 -6.71 -0.06
N VAL A 143 12.67 -6.94 1.18
CA VAL A 143 11.80 -7.17 2.33
C VAL A 143 11.81 -5.96 3.26
N ILE A 144 10.69 -5.76 3.98
CA ILE A 144 10.48 -4.57 4.80
C ILE A 144 10.47 -4.84 6.30
N LEU A 145 10.38 -6.11 6.71
CA LEU A 145 10.42 -6.52 8.11
C LEU A 145 11.75 -7.21 8.43
N PRO A 146 12.42 -6.85 9.55
CA PRO A 146 13.76 -7.35 9.84
C PRO A 146 13.86 -8.88 9.87
N PHE A 147 12.85 -9.56 10.44
CA PHE A 147 12.85 -11.01 10.57
C PHE A 147 12.65 -11.77 9.24
N GLU A 148 12.26 -11.08 8.17
CA GLU A 148 12.03 -11.73 6.87
C GLU A 148 13.36 -12.23 6.25
N GLN A 149 14.49 -11.56 6.50
CA GLN A 149 15.78 -12.07 6.05
C GLN A 149 16.06 -13.45 6.62
N GLU A 150 16.01 -13.58 7.96
CA GLU A 150 16.21 -14.86 8.65
C GLU A 150 15.20 -15.92 8.20
N PHE A 151 13.95 -15.52 7.97
CA PHE A 151 12.92 -16.42 7.45
C PHE A 151 13.28 -16.98 6.08
N TYR A 152 13.71 -16.14 5.12
CA TYR A 152 14.06 -16.58 3.78
C TYR A 152 15.40 -17.34 3.72
N GLU A 153 16.35 -17.03 4.58
CA GLU A 153 17.61 -17.78 4.71
C GLU A 153 17.40 -19.25 5.04
N ARG A 154 16.37 -19.60 5.82
CA ARG A 154 15.99 -21.00 6.12
C ARG A 154 15.63 -21.82 4.87
N PHE A 155 15.37 -21.14 3.75
CA PHE A 155 15.08 -21.73 2.45
C PHE A 155 16.21 -21.54 1.44
N ASP A 156 17.43 -21.18 1.89
CA ASP A 156 18.57 -20.83 1.05
C ASP A 156 18.22 -19.75 0.00
N TYR A 157 17.45 -18.75 0.39
CA TYR A 157 17.07 -17.64 -0.47
C TYR A 157 17.49 -16.31 0.17
N ASN A 158 18.52 -15.70 -0.44
CA ASN A 158 19.04 -14.41 0.02
C ASN A 158 18.10 -13.28 -0.44
N VAL A 159 17.64 -12.46 0.50
CA VAL A 159 16.77 -11.31 0.27
C VAL A 159 17.40 -10.06 0.88
N GLU A 160 17.02 -8.89 0.40
CA GLU A 160 17.57 -7.62 0.88
C GLU A 160 16.56 -6.92 1.80
N TYR A 161 16.93 -6.68 3.05
CA TYR A 161 16.14 -5.85 3.96
C TYR A 161 16.40 -4.38 3.66
N VAL A 162 15.36 -3.65 3.31
CA VAL A 162 15.44 -2.24 2.90
C VAL A 162 14.79 -1.26 3.88
N GLY A 163 14.36 -1.75 5.04
CA GLY A 163 13.59 -0.95 5.99
C GLY A 163 12.11 -0.87 5.62
N HIS A 164 11.31 -0.39 6.57
CA HIS A 164 9.87 -0.25 6.35
C HIS A 164 9.58 1.12 5.73
N PRO A 165 9.02 1.18 4.50
CA PRO A 165 8.82 2.43 3.76
C PRO A 165 7.88 3.42 4.47
N LEU A 166 7.09 2.95 5.42
CA LEU A 166 6.24 3.79 6.23
C LEU A 166 7.03 4.72 7.17
N LEU A 167 8.25 4.34 7.54
CA LEU A 167 9.10 5.20 8.38
C LEU A 167 9.44 6.50 7.65
N ASP A 168 9.65 6.44 6.34
CA ASP A 168 9.92 7.63 5.53
C ASP A 168 8.68 8.55 5.49
N GLU A 169 7.49 7.98 5.40
CA GLU A 169 6.24 8.74 5.46
C GLU A 169 6.05 9.39 6.84
N ILE A 170 6.25 8.64 7.92
CA ILE A 170 6.12 9.16 9.28
C ILE A 170 7.10 10.32 9.50
N ASN A 171 8.36 10.16 9.11
CA ASN A 171 9.38 11.20 9.25
C ASN A 171 9.04 12.48 8.47
N ARG A 172 8.37 12.38 7.32
CA ARG A 172 7.90 13.55 6.57
C ARG A 172 6.85 14.33 7.37
N PHE A 173 5.94 13.65 8.06
CA PHE A 173 4.85 14.27 8.81
C PHE A 173 5.26 14.74 10.21
N GLU A 174 6.28 14.16 10.82
CA GLU A 174 6.79 14.63 12.13
C GLU A 174 7.43 16.02 12.06
N GLN A 175 7.80 16.50 10.87
CA GLN A 175 8.34 17.85 10.65
C GLN A 175 7.26 18.92 10.53
N GLU A 176 5.97 18.56 10.41
CA GLU A 176 4.87 19.52 10.34
C GLU A 176 4.38 19.90 11.75
N GLU A 177 4.13 21.21 11.97
CA GLU A 177 3.61 21.68 13.24
C GLU A 177 2.19 21.14 13.54
N SER A 178 2.01 20.57 14.72
CA SER A 178 0.73 20.04 15.21
C SER A 178 -0.41 21.08 15.19
N SER A 179 -0.09 22.35 15.39
CA SER A 179 -1.02 23.47 15.34
C SER A 179 -1.67 23.62 13.95
N HIS A 180 -0.93 23.36 12.89
CA HIS A 180 -1.43 23.45 11.52
C HIS A 180 -2.48 22.36 11.21
N PHE A 181 -2.20 21.11 11.60
CA PHE A 181 -3.13 20.00 11.43
C PHE A 181 -4.47 20.25 12.12
N ARG A 182 -4.45 20.71 13.38
CA ARG A 182 -5.67 21.02 14.14
C ARG A 182 -6.51 22.11 13.49
N LYS A 183 -5.86 23.20 13.04
CA LYS A 183 -6.52 24.33 12.39
C LYS A 183 -7.18 23.92 11.06
N GLU A 184 -6.48 23.18 10.22
CA GLU A 184 -6.99 22.71 8.93
C GLU A 184 -8.22 21.79 9.08
N ASN A 185 -8.27 21.00 10.14
CA ASN A 185 -9.35 20.05 10.38
C ASN A 185 -10.39 20.56 11.38
N ASN A 186 -10.36 21.85 11.76
CA ASN A 186 -11.26 22.48 12.74
C ASN A 186 -11.30 21.71 14.08
N LEU A 187 -10.13 21.24 14.54
CA LEU A 187 -9.99 20.51 15.79
C LEU A 187 -9.66 21.48 16.93
N ASP A 188 -10.17 21.18 18.11
CA ASP A 188 -9.87 21.93 19.33
C ASP A 188 -8.60 21.43 20.05
N GLU A 189 -8.30 21.99 21.25
CA GLU A 189 -7.09 21.67 22.02
C GLU A 189 -7.18 20.37 22.82
N ARG A 190 -8.33 19.71 22.84
CA ARG A 190 -8.47 18.43 23.55
C ARG A 190 -7.55 17.37 22.96
N PRO A 191 -7.05 16.44 23.79
CA PRO A 191 -6.27 15.32 23.26
C PRO A 191 -7.10 14.47 22.30
N ILE A 192 -6.50 14.05 21.18
CA ILE A 192 -7.17 13.32 20.10
C ILE A 192 -7.16 11.82 20.40
N ILE A 193 -8.32 11.17 20.22
CA ILE A 193 -8.42 9.73 20.02
C ILE A 193 -8.68 9.48 18.54
N ALA A 194 -7.74 8.84 17.85
CA ALA A 194 -7.87 8.45 16.46
C ALA A 194 -8.55 7.08 16.32
N LEU A 195 -9.61 7.01 15.54
CA LEU A 195 -10.30 5.76 15.20
C LEU A 195 -9.95 5.35 13.77
N LEU A 196 -9.40 4.15 13.61
CA LEU A 196 -9.01 3.57 12.32
C LEU A 196 -9.92 2.36 11.99
N PRO A 197 -11.13 2.59 11.44
CA PRO A 197 -12.10 1.51 11.23
C PRO A 197 -11.74 0.58 10.05
N GLY A 198 -10.79 0.99 9.23
CA GLY A 198 -10.32 0.24 8.05
C GLY A 198 -10.48 1.03 6.76
N SER A 199 -10.07 0.41 5.65
CA SER A 199 -10.07 1.02 4.31
C SER A 199 -11.15 0.46 3.38
N ARG A 200 -11.95 -0.51 3.84
CA ARG A 200 -13.00 -1.17 3.05
C ARG A 200 -14.38 -0.92 3.67
N LYS A 201 -15.37 -0.69 2.81
CA LYS A 201 -16.76 -0.47 3.22
C LYS A 201 -17.27 -1.51 4.24
N GLN A 202 -17.00 -2.79 4.00
CA GLN A 202 -17.41 -3.87 4.91
C GLN A 202 -16.69 -3.83 6.28
N GLU A 203 -15.46 -3.35 6.32
CA GLU A 203 -14.74 -3.16 7.57
C GLU A 203 -15.33 -2.02 8.37
N ILE A 204 -15.54 -0.88 7.72
CA ILE A 204 -16.11 0.33 8.35
C ILE A 204 -17.50 0.04 8.88
N SER A 205 -18.40 -0.51 8.08
CA SER A 205 -19.78 -0.78 8.49
C SER A 205 -19.89 -1.72 9.70
N ARG A 206 -18.93 -2.63 9.90
CA ARG A 206 -18.92 -3.56 11.04
C ARG A 206 -18.20 -3.01 12.26
N LYS A 207 -17.09 -2.29 12.06
CA LYS A 207 -16.19 -1.91 13.15
C LYS A 207 -16.49 -0.52 13.71
N LEU A 208 -16.84 0.44 12.84
CA LEU A 208 -17.06 1.83 13.27
C LEU A 208 -18.13 1.97 14.37
N PRO A 209 -19.30 1.31 14.31
CA PRO A 209 -20.28 1.40 15.38
C PRO A 209 -19.75 0.92 16.74
N ILE A 210 -18.92 -0.14 16.73
CA ILE A 210 -18.32 -0.68 17.94
C ILE A 210 -17.30 0.31 18.51
N MET A 211 -16.46 0.90 17.64
CA MET A 211 -15.46 1.88 18.05
C MET A 211 -16.10 3.15 18.60
N LEU A 212 -17.16 3.67 17.97
CA LEU A 212 -17.91 4.82 18.45
C LEU A 212 -18.56 4.52 19.81
N GLY A 213 -19.14 3.33 19.99
CA GLY A 213 -19.67 2.90 21.27
C GLY A 213 -18.61 2.86 22.38
N ALA A 214 -17.39 2.45 22.06
CA ALA A 214 -16.30 2.37 23.05
C ALA A 214 -15.78 3.74 23.51
N VAL A 215 -15.95 4.79 22.70
CA VAL A 215 -15.51 6.17 23.04
C VAL A 215 -16.66 7.07 23.51
N THR A 216 -17.86 6.51 23.65
CA THR A 216 -19.04 7.25 24.14
C THR A 216 -18.79 7.75 25.57
N GLY A 217 -19.02 9.05 25.79
CA GLY A 217 -18.85 9.69 27.11
C GLY A 217 -17.43 10.18 27.40
N LEU A 218 -16.44 9.97 26.50
CA LEU A 218 -15.09 10.51 26.66
C LEU A 218 -15.01 11.97 26.21
N ASN A 219 -15.76 12.86 26.85
CA ASN A 219 -15.89 14.26 26.43
C ASN A 219 -14.63 15.11 26.59
N GLU A 220 -13.68 14.66 27.39
CA GLU A 220 -12.34 15.25 27.55
C GLU A 220 -11.41 15.01 26.35
N TYR A 221 -11.83 14.14 25.42
CA TYR A 221 -11.10 13.84 24.19
C TYR A 221 -11.86 14.35 22.97
N GLN A 222 -11.13 14.66 21.92
CA GLN A 222 -11.68 14.87 20.60
C GLN A 222 -11.58 13.57 19.81
N ILE A 223 -12.70 13.05 19.34
CA ILE A 223 -12.73 11.82 18.55
C ILE A 223 -12.58 12.16 17.08
N VAL A 224 -11.60 11.54 16.43
CA VAL A 224 -11.31 11.77 15.01
C VAL A 224 -11.20 10.43 14.29
N ILE A 225 -11.96 10.27 13.22
CA ILE A 225 -11.95 9.07 12.37
C ILE A 225 -10.97 9.29 11.22
N ALA A 226 -10.08 8.32 10.99
CA ALA A 226 -9.29 8.25 9.78
C ALA A 226 -10.16 7.77 8.62
N GLY A 227 -10.55 8.68 7.74
CA GLY A 227 -11.34 8.41 6.55
C GLY A 227 -10.49 7.79 5.44
N ALA A 228 -10.97 6.71 4.85
CA ALA A 228 -10.31 6.05 3.73
C ALA A 228 -10.38 6.92 2.46
N PRO A 229 -9.28 7.08 1.71
CA PRO A 229 -9.20 8.00 0.57
C PRO A 229 -10.11 7.63 -0.61
N ASN A 230 -10.53 6.39 -0.68
CA ASN A 230 -11.35 5.84 -1.77
C ASN A 230 -12.83 5.65 -1.40
N LEU A 231 -13.27 6.19 -0.27
CA LEU A 231 -14.64 6.09 0.21
C LEU A 231 -15.24 7.48 0.43
N ASP A 232 -16.50 7.64 0.04
CA ASP A 232 -17.25 8.87 0.26
C ASP A 232 -17.68 9.03 1.73
N ALA A 233 -17.90 10.27 2.15
CA ALA A 233 -18.40 10.58 3.51
C ALA A 233 -19.72 9.84 3.84
N THR A 234 -20.53 9.52 2.83
CA THR A 234 -21.77 8.75 2.96
C THR A 234 -21.56 7.31 3.44
N GLU A 235 -20.34 6.79 3.38
CA GLU A 235 -20.01 5.45 3.88
C GLU A 235 -19.80 5.42 5.40
N TYR A 236 -19.73 6.59 6.03
CA TYR A 236 -19.59 6.75 7.49
C TYR A 236 -20.95 7.08 8.11
N TYR A 237 -21.83 6.06 8.14
CA TYR A 237 -23.18 6.22 8.70
C TYR A 237 -23.18 6.42 10.21
N ASN A 238 -24.14 7.23 10.70
CA ASN A 238 -24.40 7.44 12.11
C ASN A 238 -23.20 7.93 12.92
N VAL A 239 -22.32 8.71 12.30
CA VAL A 239 -21.25 9.40 13.02
C VAL A 239 -21.87 10.61 13.73
N PRO A 240 -21.70 10.75 15.06
CA PRO A 240 -22.18 11.91 15.81
C PRO A 240 -21.54 13.21 15.33
N ASP A 241 -22.26 14.33 15.37
CA ASP A 241 -21.80 15.65 14.88
C ASP A 241 -20.51 16.15 15.53
N HIS A 242 -20.21 15.70 16.77
CA HIS A 242 -19.01 16.07 17.50
C HIS A 242 -17.77 15.23 17.12
N VAL A 243 -17.91 14.24 16.25
CA VAL A 243 -16.82 13.39 15.78
C VAL A 243 -16.36 13.89 14.40
N CYS A 244 -15.08 14.17 14.28
CA CYS A 244 -14.49 14.64 13.03
C CYS A 244 -14.03 13.47 12.16
N ILE A 245 -14.11 13.64 10.83
CA ILE A 245 -13.57 12.69 9.87
C ILE A 245 -12.47 13.39 9.07
N VAL A 246 -11.26 12.84 9.12
CA VAL A 246 -10.10 13.35 8.38
C VAL A 246 -9.74 12.37 7.28
N THR A 247 -9.81 12.80 6.02
CA THR A 247 -9.58 11.94 4.85
C THR A 247 -8.22 12.22 4.24
N ASN A 248 -7.54 11.17 3.74
CA ASN A 248 -6.21 11.25 3.12
C ASN A 248 -5.06 11.74 4.03
N ASP A 249 -5.27 11.83 5.32
CA ASP A 249 -4.33 12.44 6.26
C ASP A 249 -4.12 11.59 7.53
N THR A 250 -4.21 10.28 7.36
CA THR A 250 -4.13 9.31 8.46
C THR A 250 -2.81 9.43 9.24
N TYR A 251 -1.70 9.71 8.58
CA TYR A 251 -0.39 9.79 9.24
C TYR A 251 -0.27 11.03 10.11
N ARG A 252 -0.70 12.20 9.60
CA ARG A 252 -0.75 13.42 10.42
C ARG A 252 -1.74 13.28 11.59
N LEU A 253 -2.87 12.61 11.37
CA LEU A 253 -3.78 12.28 12.46
C LEU A 253 -3.08 11.43 13.53
N LEU A 254 -2.37 10.38 13.13
CA LEU A 254 -1.66 9.50 14.05
C LEU A 254 -0.55 10.21 14.82
N SER A 255 0.23 11.09 14.16
CA SER A 255 1.28 11.87 14.83
C SER A 255 0.72 12.86 15.85
N ASN A 256 -0.53 13.33 15.67
CA ASN A 256 -1.23 14.26 16.57
C ASN A 256 -2.12 13.56 17.60
N ALA A 257 -2.35 12.25 17.49
CA ALA A 257 -3.23 11.52 18.39
C ALA A 257 -2.52 11.11 19.68
N LYS A 258 -3.21 11.27 20.81
CA LYS A 258 -2.77 10.72 22.10
C LYS A 258 -2.97 9.20 22.18
N VAL A 259 -4.04 8.71 21.55
CA VAL A 259 -4.39 7.29 21.48
C VAL A 259 -4.93 7.00 20.09
N ALA A 260 -4.54 5.85 19.53
CA ALA A 260 -5.11 5.34 18.29
C ALA A 260 -5.75 3.98 18.54
N SER A 261 -7.01 3.83 18.13
CA SER A 261 -7.72 2.55 18.16
C SER A 261 -7.79 1.97 16.74
N ASN A 262 -7.24 0.78 16.56
CA ASN A 262 -7.31 0.01 15.33
C ASN A 262 -7.97 -1.35 15.61
N VAL A 263 -9.05 -1.66 14.91
CA VAL A 263 -9.73 -2.96 14.99
C VAL A 263 -9.41 -3.77 13.74
N GLY A 264 -8.18 -4.11 13.56
CA GLY A 264 -7.74 -4.95 12.44
C GLY A 264 -6.51 -5.75 12.83
N ALA A 265 -6.47 -7.03 12.45
CA ALA A 265 -5.25 -7.82 12.48
C ALA A 265 -4.30 -7.33 11.37
N GLY A 266 -3.79 -6.12 11.52
CA GLY A 266 -2.71 -5.58 10.73
C GLY A 266 -1.54 -5.26 11.68
N PRO A 267 -0.28 -5.25 11.21
CA PRO A 267 0.90 -5.06 12.06
C PRO A 267 1.06 -3.66 12.67
N TRP A 268 0.01 -2.88 12.72
CA TRP A 268 0.04 -1.46 13.11
C TRP A 268 -0.50 -1.22 14.53
N THR A 269 0.03 -1.94 15.51
CA THR A 269 -0.05 -1.48 16.89
C THR A 269 1.21 -0.67 17.17
N LEU A 270 1.22 0.59 16.79
CA LEU A 270 2.20 1.54 17.30
C LEU A 270 1.80 1.84 18.75
N ALA A 271 2.39 1.11 19.69
CA ALA A 271 2.53 1.59 21.06
C ALA A 271 3.62 2.67 21.04
N LYS A 272 3.25 3.91 21.43
CA LYS A 272 4.25 4.89 21.85
C LYS A 272 4.78 4.49 23.22
#